data_9bc6f6cccdb018889d4c04780c98cb2c
#
_entry.id   9bc6f6cccdb018889d4c04780c98cb2c
#
_cell.length_a   1.000
_cell.length_b   1.000
_cell.length_c   1.000
_cell.angle_alpha   90.00
_cell.angle_beta   90.00
_cell.angle_gamma   90.00
#
_symmetry.space_group_name_H-M   'P 1'
#
loop_
_entity.id
_entity.type
_entity.pdbx_description
1 polymer ?
#
loop_
_entity_poly.entity_id
_entity_poly.type
_entity_poly.pdbx_seq_one_letter_code
_entity_poly.pdbx_strand_id
1 'polypeptide(L)'
;NQNRLLAEYKQRDDLFGCFIDPIKKALDEKGYEYQVQQRIKTVYSIWHKMQTKNVPFEEIYDIMAVRIIYKCKDDIDEKAQAWMIYSAITNLYRPHPDRLRDWVSSSKANGYEALHTTDMGPDGHWVEVQIRSERMHEIAEKGISAHWKYKEGTGGTETELDKWLKTIKDILDNPEPSSLDFLDTFKLNLFSNEIFVFTPKGDIKTMPQGATALDFAFMLHSDLGLTCIGAKVNHKLVPLSNKL
;
A
#
# COMPACT_ATOMS: atom_id res chain seq x y z
N ASN A 1 14.56 -29.31 13.37
CA ASN A 1 13.75 -28.40 12.52
C ASN A 1 14.47 -27.10 12.13
N GLN A 2 15.30 -26.49 13.00
CA GLN A 2 16.02 -25.25 12.70
C GLN A 2 17.10 -25.43 11.61
N ASN A 3 17.83 -26.54 11.62
CA ASN A 3 18.87 -26.85 10.63
C ASN A 3 18.28 -27.14 9.24
N ARG A 4 17.07 -27.67 9.16
CA ARG A 4 16.37 -27.93 7.90
C ARG A 4 15.90 -26.62 7.27
N LEU A 5 15.40 -25.69 8.07
CA LEU A 5 15.04 -24.33 7.66
C LEU A 5 16.25 -23.53 7.17
N LEU A 6 17.41 -23.64 7.84
CA LEU A 6 18.66 -22.98 7.43
C LEU A 6 19.23 -23.55 6.13
N ALA A 7 19.10 -24.86 5.89
CA ALA A 7 19.49 -25.49 4.64
C ALA A 7 18.58 -25.06 3.47
N GLU A 8 17.27 -25.01 3.70
CA GLU A 8 16.30 -24.47 2.74
C GLU A 8 16.52 -22.99 2.46
N TYR A 9 16.97 -22.19 3.43
CA TYR A 9 17.30 -20.79 3.25
C TYR A 9 18.51 -20.58 2.33
N LYS A 10 19.58 -21.36 2.48
CA LYS A 10 20.78 -21.31 1.62
C LYS A 10 20.49 -21.73 0.17
N GLN A 11 19.65 -22.76 0.01
CA GLN A 11 19.23 -23.24 -1.31
C GLN A 11 18.34 -22.21 -2.06
N ARG A 12 17.70 -21.30 -1.34
CA ARG A 12 16.80 -20.29 -1.90
C ARG A 12 17.51 -19.06 -2.51
N ASP A 13 18.73 -18.74 -2.10
CA ASP A 13 19.49 -17.66 -2.74
C ASP A 13 19.87 -18.02 -4.20
N ASP A 14 20.20 -19.28 -4.47
CA ASP A 14 20.44 -19.79 -5.83
C ASP A 14 19.14 -19.81 -6.66
N LEU A 15 18.00 -20.10 -6.04
CA LEU A 15 16.68 -20.12 -6.69
C LEU A 15 16.22 -18.69 -7.11
N PHE A 16 16.54 -17.66 -6.31
CA PHE A 16 16.27 -16.29 -6.71
C PHE A 16 17.04 -15.88 -7.97
N GLY A 17 18.29 -16.30 -8.11
CA GLY A 17 19.09 -16.04 -9.30
C GLY A 17 18.41 -16.61 -10.55
N CYS A 18 18.00 -17.87 -10.51
CA CYS A 18 17.31 -18.53 -11.63
C CYS A 18 15.99 -17.84 -12.02
N PHE A 19 15.28 -17.22 -11.07
CA PHE A 19 14.05 -16.47 -11.34
C PHE A 19 14.33 -15.04 -11.83
N ILE A 20 15.29 -14.35 -11.24
CA ILE A 20 15.54 -12.92 -11.47
C ILE A 20 16.35 -12.67 -12.72
N ASP A 21 17.34 -13.49 -13.04
CA ASP A 21 18.28 -13.24 -14.16
C ASP A 21 17.58 -13.20 -15.52
N PRO A 22 16.61 -14.08 -15.85
CA PRO A 22 15.81 -13.94 -17.07
C PRO A 22 15.00 -12.64 -17.13
N ILE A 23 14.46 -12.17 -15.97
CA ILE A 23 13.72 -10.91 -15.89
C ILE A 23 14.66 -9.74 -16.17
N LYS A 24 15.84 -9.71 -15.52
CA LYS A 24 16.85 -8.67 -15.77
C LYS A 24 17.21 -8.59 -17.25
N LYS A 25 17.53 -9.74 -17.86
CA LYS A 25 17.84 -9.80 -19.29
C LYS A 25 16.74 -9.22 -20.15
N ALA A 26 15.47 -9.58 -19.89
CA ALA A 26 14.33 -9.08 -20.65
C ALA A 26 14.10 -7.57 -20.46
N LEU A 27 14.41 -7.02 -19.29
CA LEU A 27 14.31 -5.59 -19.02
C LEU A 27 15.48 -4.81 -19.64
N ASP A 28 16.71 -5.37 -19.57
CA ASP A 28 17.92 -4.81 -20.20
C ASP A 28 17.77 -4.72 -21.73
N GLU A 29 17.25 -5.76 -22.36
CA GLU A 29 16.94 -5.78 -23.81
C GLU A 29 15.96 -4.69 -24.23
N LYS A 30 15.06 -4.28 -23.34
CA LYS A 30 14.11 -3.19 -23.57
C LYS A 30 14.66 -1.81 -23.15
N GLY A 31 15.89 -1.75 -22.64
CA GLY A 31 16.56 -0.52 -22.21
C GLY A 31 15.85 0.16 -21.02
N TYR A 32 15.36 -0.63 -20.05
CA TYR A 32 14.85 -0.08 -18.79
C TYR A 32 16.00 0.15 -17.82
N GLU A 33 15.96 1.27 -17.09
CA GLU A 33 16.77 1.51 -15.90
C GLU A 33 15.95 1.07 -14.68
N TYR A 34 16.52 0.17 -13.86
CA TYR A 34 15.79 -0.39 -12.72
C TYR A 34 16.74 -0.91 -11.63
N GLN A 35 16.19 -1.09 -10.44
CA GLN A 35 16.82 -1.79 -9.32
C GLN A 35 15.99 -3.00 -8.93
N VAL A 36 16.64 -4.09 -8.56
CA VAL A 36 15.97 -5.29 -8.05
C VAL A 36 16.33 -5.48 -6.59
N GLN A 37 15.31 -5.57 -5.75
CA GLN A 37 15.43 -5.91 -4.34
C GLN A 37 14.78 -7.27 -4.09
N GLN A 38 15.46 -8.11 -3.32
CA GLN A 38 14.98 -9.43 -2.93
C GLN A 38 14.62 -9.42 -1.45
N ARG A 39 13.53 -10.10 -1.10
CA ARG A 39 13.12 -10.25 0.29
C ARG A 39 12.60 -11.65 0.53
N ILE A 40 13.19 -12.32 1.52
CA ILE A 40 12.63 -13.55 2.09
C ILE A 40 11.93 -13.19 3.40
N LYS A 41 10.71 -13.66 3.56
CA LYS A 41 9.95 -13.44 4.78
C LYS A 41 10.55 -14.24 5.92
N THR A 42 10.71 -13.61 7.09
CA THR A 42 11.23 -14.31 8.28
C THR A 42 10.25 -15.38 8.76
N VAL A 43 10.79 -16.45 9.38
CA VAL A 43 10.00 -17.56 9.94
C VAL A 43 8.90 -17.04 10.88
N TYR A 44 9.22 -16.05 11.72
CA TYR A 44 8.25 -15.41 12.60
C TYR A 44 7.11 -14.75 11.83
N SER A 45 7.43 -14.00 10.77
CA SER A 45 6.41 -13.32 9.94
C SER A 45 5.52 -14.31 9.19
N ILE A 46 6.06 -15.48 8.79
CA ILE A 46 5.29 -16.57 8.17
C ILE A 46 4.34 -17.16 9.21
N TRP A 47 4.87 -17.53 10.37
CA TRP A 47 4.07 -18.10 11.46
C TRP A 47 2.95 -17.14 11.91
N HIS A 48 3.28 -15.88 12.12
CA HIS A 48 2.30 -14.85 12.50
C HIS A 48 1.19 -14.71 11.44
N LYS A 49 1.54 -14.78 10.15
CA LYS A 49 0.57 -14.72 9.07
C LYS A 49 -0.34 -15.96 9.01
N MET A 50 0.22 -17.15 9.28
CA MET A 50 -0.56 -18.39 9.41
C MET A 50 -1.60 -18.29 10.52
N GLN A 51 -1.22 -17.74 11.68
CA GLN A 51 -2.10 -17.56 12.83
C GLN A 51 -3.19 -16.51 12.57
N THR A 52 -2.80 -15.32 12.05
CA THR A 52 -3.74 -14.21 11.87
C THR A 52 -4.73 -14.43 10.73
N LYS A 53 -4.34 -15.17 9.69
CA LYS A 53 -5.22 -15.48 8.55
C LYS A 53 -5.84 -16.87 8.64
N ASN A 54 -5.44 -17.67 9.62
CA ASN A 54 -5.86 -19.06 9.79
C ASN A 54 -5.70 -19.89 8.50
N VAL A 55 -4.52 -19.79 7.87
CA VAL A 55 -4.18 -20.49 6.63
C VAL A 55 -2.98 -21.40 6.84
N PRO A 56 -2.90 -22.57 6.16
CA PRO A 56 -1.74 -23.45 6.19
C PRO A 56 -0.53 -22.81 5.50
N PHE A 57 0.65 -23.39 5.72
CA PHE A 57 1.92 -22.87 5.17
C PHE A 57 1.91 -22.81 3.64
N GLU A 58 1.29 -23.80 2.99
CA GLU A 58 1.20 -23.93 1.54
C GLU A 58 0.41 -22.81 0.88
N GLU A 59 -0.44 -22.13 1.64
CA GLU A 59 -1.22 -20.96 1.15
C GLU A 59 -0.51 -19.61 1.37
N ILE A 60 0.75 -19.64 1.84
CA ILE A 60 1.56 -18.43 1.98
C ILE A 60 2.45 -18.25 0.75
N TYR A 61 1.95 -17.55 -0.24
CA TYR A 61 2.60 -17.34 -1.55
C TYR A 61 3.66 -16.23 -1.55
N ASP A 62 3.73 -15.39 -0.52
CA ASP A 62 4.66 -14.27 -0.38
C ASP A 62 5.85 -14.56 0.53
N ILE A 63 6.30 -15.82 0.55
CA ILE A 63 7.51 -16.23 1.27
C ILE A 63 8.73 -15.63 0.59
N MET A 64 8.75 -15.69 -0.73
CA MET A 64 9.75 -15.09 -1.61
C MET A 64 9.13 -13.89 -2.32
N ALA A 65 9.73 -12.72 -2.19
CA ALA A 65 9.29 -11.52 -2.86
C ALA A 65 10.44 -10.83 -3.59
N VAL A 66 10.17 -10.39 -4.81
CA VAL A 66 11.07 -9.59 -5.64
C VAL A 66 10.41 -8.23 -5.86
N ARG A 67 11.18 -7.17 -5.69
CA ARG A 67 10.73 -5.82 -5.98
C ARG A 67 11.55 -5.26 -7.13
N ILE A 68 10.88 -4.81 -8.18
CA ILE A 68 11.46 -4.15 -9.32
C ILE A 68 11.12 -2.67 -9.20
N ILE A 69 12.13 -1.83 -9.01
CA ILE A 69 12.00 -0.38 -8.90
C ILE A 69 12.54 0.20 -10.20
N TYR A 70 11.66 0.73 -11.04
CA TYR A 70 12.04 1.27 -12.33
C TYR A 70 12.09 2.80 -12.32
N LYS A 71 13.00 3.35 -13.10
CA LYS A 71 13.07 4.76 -13.41
C LYS A 71 12.13 5.05 -14.60
N CYS A 72 11.28 6.05 -14.47
CA CYS A 72 10.38 6.44 -15.55
C CYS A 72 11.16 6.95 -16.75
N LYS A 73 10.75 6.54 -17.96
CA LYS A 73 11.22 7.10 -19.21
C LYS A 73 10.38 8.35 -19.54
N ASP A 74 11.02 9.37 -20.10
CA ASP A 74 10.35 10.65 -20.39
C ASP A 74 9.24 10.55 -21.45
N ASP A 75 9.31 9.53 -22.30
CA ASP A 75 8.40 9.28 -23.41
C ASP A 75 7.27 8.28 -23.11
N ILE A 76 7.25 7.71 -21.91
CA ILE A 76 6.28 6.68 -21.50
C ILE A 76 5.59 7.09 -20.20
N ASP A 77 4.26 7.01 -20.20
CA ASP A 77 3.50 7.20 -18.97
C ASP A 77 3.93 6.21 -17.88
N GLU A 78 4.09 6.70 -16.64
CA GLU A 78 4.55 5.91 -15.49
C GLU A 78 3.72 4.63 -15.29
N LYS A 79 2.40 4.72 -15.41
CA LYS A 79 1.50 3.56 -15.28
C LYS A 79 1.67 2.58 -16.44
N ALA A 80 1.76 3.10 -17.67
CA ALA A 80 1.97 2.27 -18.85
C ALA A 80 3.29 1.49 -18.74
N GLN A 81 4.35 2.11 -18.21
CA GLN A 81 5.64 1.45 -18.01
C GLN A 81 5.54 0.31 -16.98
N ALA A 82 4.78 0.46 -15.89
CA ALA A 82 4.52 -0.63 -14.95
C ALA A 82 3.89 -1.84 -15.63
N TRP A 83 2.89 -1.61 -16.48
CA TRP A 83 2.21 -2.68 -17.23
C TRP A 83 3.10 -3.32 -18.32
N MET A 84 3.98 -2.55 -18.95
CA MET A 84 4.97 -3.08 -19.88
C MET A 84 5.99 -4.00 -19.19
N ILE A 85 6.42 -3.64 -17.97
CA ILE A 85 7.29 -4.48 -17.15
C ILE A 85 6.55 -5.75 -16.71
N TYR A 86 5.29 -5.63 -16.26
CA TYR A 86 4.44 -6.78 -15.97
C TYR A 86 4.33 -7.74 -17.17
N SER A 87 4.06 -7.21 -18.36
CA SER A 87 3.99 -8.00 -19.58
C SER A 87 5.32 -8.72 -19.90
N ALA A 88 6.47 -8.08 -19.64
CA ALA A 88 7.76 -8.71 -19.82
C ALA A 88 7.97 -9.90 -18.88
N ILE A 89 7.51 -9.80 -17.62
CA ILE A 89 7.60 -10.86 -16.61
C ILE A 89 6.67 -12.03 -16.96
N THR A 90 5.42 -11.73 -17.33
CA THR A 90 4.41 -12.76 -17.64
C THR A 90 4.65 -13.47 -18.96
N ASN A 91 5.50 -12.93 -19.82
CA ASN A 91 6.03 -13.66 -20.99
C ASN A 91 7.06 -14.74 -20.61
N LEU A 92 7.71 -14.60 -19.45
CA LEU A 92 8.69 -15.55 -18.96
C LEU A 92 8.08 -16.56 -17.99
N TYR A 93 7.17 -16.10 -17.12
CA TYR A 93 6.60 -16.88 -16.04
C TYR A 93 5.07 -16.81 -16.04
N ARG A 94 4.45 -17.91 -15.61
CA ARG A 94 2.99 -18.00 -15.55
C ARG A 94 2.47 -17.32 -14.30
N PRO A 95 1.66 -16.24 -14.42
CA PRO A 95 1.06 -15.57 -13.29
C PRO A 95 -0.08 -16.39 -12.67
N HIS A 96 -0.24 -16.25 -11.34
CA HIS A 96 -1.41 -16.78 -10.64
C HIS A 96 -2.63 -15.91 -10.93
N PRO A 97 -3.74 -16.44 -11.49
CA PRO A 97 -4.85 -15.64 -12.01
C PRO A 97 -5.52 -14.75 -10.95
N ASP A 98 -5.63 -15.23 -9.70
CA ASP A 98 -6.35 -14.53 -8.64
C ASP A 98 -5.45 -13.62 -7.78
N ARG A 99 -4.15 -13.46 -8.14
CA ARG A 99 -3.18 -12.76 -7.32
C ARG A 99 -2.58 -11.51 -7.96
N LEU A 100 -3.15 -11.05 -9.03
CA LEU A 100 -2.85 -9.72 -9.54
C LEU A 100 -3.51 -8.66 -8.64
N ARG A 101 -2.72 -7.68 -8.18
CA ARG A 101 -3.20 -6.53 -7.41
C ARG A 101 -2.74 -5.26 -8.09
N ASP A 102 -3.67 -4.56 -8.65
CA ASP A 102 -3.45 -3.29 -9.37
C ASP A 102 -3.71 -2.11 -8.42
N TRP A 103 -2.65 -1.65 -7.78
CA TRP A 103 -2.65 -0.42 -7.01
C TRP A 103 -2.05 0.75 -7.81
N VAL A 104 -1.72 0.53 -9.09
CA VAL A 104 -1.24 1.58 -9.99
C VAL A 104 -2.41 2.30 -10.63
N SER A 105 -3.44 1.56 -11.06
CA SER A 105 -4.66 2.17 -11.62
C SER A 105 -5.55 2.76 -10.54
N SER A 106 -5.55 2.18 -9.33
CA SER A 106 -6.32 2.65 -8.18
C SER A 106 -5.48 2.55 -6.91
N SER A 107 -4.82 3.66 -6.53
CA SER A 107 -4.00 3.74 -5.33
C SER A 107 -4.80 3.45 -4.06
N LYS A 108 -4.13 2.93 -3.04
CA LYS A 108 -4.74 2.78 -1.72
C LYS A 108 -4.97 4.14 -1.07
N ALA A 109 -5.86 4.19 -0.07
CA ALA A 109 -6.19 5.41 0.67
C ALA A 109 -4.95 6.12 1.29
N ASN A 110 -3.90 5.37 1.61
CA ASN A 110 -2.63 5.89 2.12
C ASN A 110 -1.64 6.31 1.01
N GLY A 111 -2.08 6.44 -0.23
CA GLY A 111 -1.24 6.81 -1.37
C GLY A 111 -0.30 5.70 -1.87
N TYR A 112 -0.43 4.48 -1.36
CA TYR A 112 0.39 3.36 -1.82
C TYR A 112 0.02 2.96 -3.25
N GLU A 113 1.04 2.92 -4.12
CA GLU A 113 0.94 2.52 -5.51
C GLU A 113 1.94 1.40 -5.80
N ALA A 114 1.50 0.34 -6.45
CA ALA A 114 2.35 -0.74 -6.96
C ALA A 114 1.52 -1.71 -7.80
N LEU A 115 2.14 -2.39 -8.73
CA LEU A 115 1.55 -3.55 -9.39
C LEU A 115 2.14 -4.80 -8.75
N HIS A 116 1.30 -5.68 -8.18
CA HIS A 116 1.74 -6.93 -7.60
C HIS A 116 1.24 -8.10 -8.44
N THR A 117 2.14 -9.00 -8.75
CA THR A 117 1.82 -10.29 -9.35
C THR A 117 2.45 -11.41 -8.54
N THR A 118 1.97 -12.61 -8.70
CA THR A 118 2.56 -13.81 -8.10
C THR A 118 2.80 -14.79 -9.24
N ASP A 119 4.06 -15.07 -9.53
CA ASP A 119 4.47 -15.81 -10.71
C ASP A 119 5.12 -17.14 -10.32
N MET A 120 4.93 -18.17 -11.16
CA MET A 120 5.52 -19.48 -10.96
C MET A 120 6.97 -19.48 -11.41
N GLY A 121 7.90 -19.64 -10.47
CA GLY A 121 9.32 -19.80 -10.76
C GLY A 121 9.66 -21.13 -11.45
N PRO A 122 10.86 -21.25 -12.03
CA PRO A 122 11.29 -22.44 -12.77
C PRO A 122 11.37 -23.71 -11.89
N ASP A 123 11.49 -23.55 -10.59
CA ASP A 123 11.53 -24.60 -9.57
C ASP A 123 10.15 -24.98 -9.02
N GLY A 124 9.08 -24.41 -9.55
CA GLY A 124 7.70 -24.66 -9.11
C GLY A 124 7.28 -23.90 -7.85
N HIS A 125 8.09 -22.95 -7.35
CA HIS A 125 7.72 -22.10 -6.24
C HIS A 125 7.10 -20.79 -6.71
N TRP A 126 6.10 -20.31 -5.94
CA TRP A 126 5.49 -19.03 -6.19
C TRP A 126 6.36 -17.88 -5.66
N VAL A 127 6.57 -16.88 -6.48
CA VAL A 127 7.31 -15.65 -6.14
C VAL A 127 6.38 -14.44 -6.32
N GLU A 128 6.25 -13.63 -5.26
CA GLU A 128 5.55 -12.36 -5.38
C GLU A 128 6.47 -11.33 -6.03
N VAL A 129 6.03 -10.72 -7.13
CA VAL A 129 6.75 -9.64 -7.80
C VAL A 129 6.00 -8.33 -7.59
N GLN A 130 6.70 -7.32 -7.07
CA GLN A 130 6.20 -5.96 -6.86
C GLN A 130 6.88 -5.02 -7.84
N ILE A 131 6.10 -4.38 -8.71
CA ILE A 131 6.59 -3.44 -9.71
C ILE A 131 6.21 -2.03 -9.27
N ARG A 132 7.20 -1.15 -9.16
CA ARG A 132 7.04 0.25 -8.70
C ARG A 132 7.99 1.16 -9.45
N SER A 133 7.58 2.40 -9.70
CA SER A 133 8.54 3.46 -10.04
C SER A 133 9.36 3.89 -8.81
N GLU A 134 10.41 4.65 -9.02
CA GLU A 134 11.19 5.27 -7.92
C GLU A 134 10.28 6.13 -7.04
N ARG A 135 9.38 6.93 -7.62
CA ARG A 135 8.39 7.72 -6.89
C ARG A 135 7.46 6.85 -6.03
N MET A 136 6.87 5.81 -6.62
CA MET A 136 5.98 4.88 -5.92
C MET A 136 6.72 4.16 -4.79
N HIS A 137 7.99 3.83 -5.01
CA HIS A 137 8.83 3.20 -4.00
C HIS A 137 9.11 4.15 -2.83
N GLU A 138 9.44 5.40 -3.11
CA GLU A 138 9.68 6.41 -2.08
C GLU A 138 8.44 6.65 -1.21
N ILE A 139 7.26 6.76 -1.82
CA ILE A 139 5.98 6.86 -1.10
C ILE A 139 5.72 5.62 -0.24
N ALA A 140 6.02 4.42 -0.75
CA ALA A 140 5.80 3.18 -0.02
C ALA A 140 6.74 2.98 1.18
N GLU A 141 7.98 3.47 1.11
CA GLU A 141 8.98 3.33 2.19
C GLU A 141 8.87 4.44 3.25
N LYS A 142 8.63 5.67 2.81
CA LYS A 142 8.55 6.84 3.70
C LYS A 142 7.12 7.13 4.19
N GLY A 143 6.13 6.41 3.65
CA GLY A 143 4.73 6.59 3.98
C GLY A 143 4.16 7.92 3.49
N ILE A 144 3.12 8.40 4.19
CA ILE A 144 2.37 9.62 3.83
C ILE A 144 3.28 10.85 3.76
N SER A 145 4.37 10.91 4.53
CA SER A 145 5.33 12.03 4.51
C SER A 145 6.05 12.22 3.16
N ALA A 146 6.28 11.13 2.41
CA ALA A 146 6.88 11.22 1.07
C ALA A 146 5.87 11.67 0.00
N HIS A 147 4.63 11.21 0.12
CA HIS A 147 3.54 11.65 -0.73
C HIS A 147 3.35 13.16 -0.65
N TRP A 148 3.61 13.73 0.50
CA TRP A 148 3.48 15.16 0.74
C TRP A 148 4.57 16.00 0.05
N LYS A 149 5.85 15.58 0.18
CA LYS A 149 6.97 16.24 -0.52
C LYS A 149 6.77 16.30 -2.04
N TYR A 150 6.17 15.27 -2.61
CA TYR A 150 5.89 15.22 -4.05
C TYR A 150 4.76 16.19 -4.44
N LYS A 151 3.71 16.34 -3.62
CA LYS A 151 2.61 17.30 -3.86
C LYS A 151 3.04 18.77 -3.72
N GLU A 152 3.95 19.09 -2.80
CA GLU A 152 4.51 20.45 -2.68
C GLU A 152 5.21 20.90 -3.98
N GLY A 153 5.81 19.95 -4.73
CA GLY A 153 6.42 20.24 -6.04
C GLY A 153 5.44 20.41 -7.21
N THR A 154 4.19 19.95 -7.09
CA THR A 154 3.22 19.90 -8.20
C THR A 154 2.02 20.86 -8.06
N GLY A 155 1.98 21.72 -7.02
CA GLY A 155 0.95 22.77 -6.89
C GLY A 155 -0.47 22.26 -6.59
N GLY A 156 -0.60 21.07 -6.00
CA GLY A 156 -1.90 20.50 -5.60
C GLY A 156 -2.54 21.27 -4.43
N THR A 157 -3.87 21.38 -4.43
CA THR A 157 -4.66 21.94 -3.32
C THR A 157 -4.43 21.15 -2.03
N GLU A 158 -4.09 21.86 -0.94
CA GLU A 158 -3.87 21.30 0.39
C GLU A 158 -5.15 20.61 0.90
N THR A 159 -5.05 19.30 1.16
CA THR A 159 -6.18 18.53 1.70
C THR A 159 -6.26 18.64 3.23
N GLU A 160 -7.41 18.33 3.85
CA GLU A 160 -7.56 18.30 5.31
C GLU A 160 -6.53 17.36 5.98
N LEU A 161 -6.20 16.25 5.33
CA LEU A 161 -5.16 15.33 5.78
C LEU A 161 -3.76 15.99 5.72
N ASP A 162 -3.50 16.78 4.69
CA ASP A 162 -2.22 17.50 4.54
C ASP A 162 -2.06 18.53 5.66
N LYS A 163 -3.11 19.24 6.03
CA LYS A 163 -3.12 20.18 7.16
C LYS A 163 -2.88 19.46 8.49
N TRP A 164 -3.54 18.33 8.71
CA TRP A 164 -3.36 17.54 9.92
C TRP A 164 -1.92 17.00 10.05
N LEU A 165 -1.35 16.47 8.96
CA LEU A 165 0.04 16.01 8.93
C LEU A 165 1.04 17.15 9.17
N LYS A 166 0.75 18.34 8.65
CA LYS A 166 1.56 19.54 8.92
C LYS A 166 1.55 19.88 10.40
N THR A 167 0.37 19.86 11.03
CA THR A 167 0.24 20.08 12.47
C THR A 167 1.05 19.07 13.28
N ILE A 168 1.00 17.77 12.91
CA ILE A 168 1.82 16.73 13.56
C ILE A 168 3.31 16.99 13.36
N LYS A 169 3.72 17.37 12.17
CA LYS A 169 5.12 17.70 11.88
C LYS A 169 5.59 18.92 12.67
N ASP A 170 4.80 19.98 12.71
CA ASP A 170 5.12 21.22 13.46
C ASP A 170 5.26 20.92 14.96
N ILE A 171 4.45 19.98 15.50
CA ILE A 171 4.55 19.51 16.89
C ILE A 171 5.84 18.69 17.09
N LEU A 172 6.24 17.87 16.12
CA LEU A 172 7.46 17.04 16.18
C LEU A 172 8.74 17.87 16.02
N ASP A 173 8.71 18.90 15.16
CA ASP A 173 9.86 19.76 14.87
C ASP A 173 10.09 20.82 15.96
N ASN A 174 9.07 21.16 16.73
CA ASN A 174 9.13 22.10 17.87
C ASN A 174 8.66 21.40 19.17
N PRO A 175 9.45 20.51 19.76
CA PRO A 175 9.08 19.90 21.03
C PRO A 175 9.14 20.98 22.14
N GLU A 176 7.99 21.37 22.65
CA GLU A 176 7.88 22.18 23.88
C GLU A 176 8.55 21.44 25.06
N PRO A 177 9.07 22.18 26.07
CA PRO A 177 10.06 21.65 27.04
C PRO A 177 9.54 20.58 28.01
N SER A 178 8.30 20.12 27.91
CA SER A 178 7.76 19.05 28.75
C SER A 178 7.39 17.84 27.92
N SER A 179 8.16 16.76 28.06
CA SER A 179 7.93 15.48 27.36
C SER A 179 6.59 14.82 27.73
N LEU A 180 5.98 15.19 28.86
CA LEU A 180 4.66 14.72 29.30
C LEU A 180 3.53 15.46 28.53
N ASP A 181 3.64 16.80 28.45
CA ASP A 181 2.67 17.61 27.70
C ASP A 181 2.71 17.30 26.20
N PHE A 182 3.90 16.98 25.66
CA PHE A 182 4.05 16.50 24.28
C PHE A 182 3.30 15.18 24.06
N LEU A 183 3.49 14.19 24.93
CA LEU A 183 2.81 12.91 24.85
C LEU A 183 1.29 13.04 25.03
N ASP A 184 0.83 13.94 25.88
CA ASP A 184 -0.60 14.16 26.09
C ASP A 184 -1.22 14.96 24.93
N THR A 185 -0.53 15.96 24.39
CA THR A 185 -0.94 16.67 23.17
C THR A 185 -0.93 15.76 21.96
N PHE A 186 0.08 14.90 21.83
CA PHE A 186 0.18 13.90 20.78
C PHE A 186 -0.91 12.83 20.89
N LYS A 187 -1.20 12.35 22.12
CA LYS A 187 -2.34 11.46 22.38
C LYS A 187 -3.67 12.13 22.09
N LEU A 188 -3.88 13.37 22.52
CA LEU A 188 -5.10 14.13 22.23
C LEU A 188 -5.32 14.31 20.73
N ASN A 189 -4.27 14.52 19.95
CA ASN A 189 -4.38 14.64 18.49
C ASN A 189 -4.47 13.28 17.77
N LEU A 190 -3.85 12.20 18.30
CA LEU A 190 -3.98 10.85 17.74
C LEU A 190 -5.24 10.14 18.21
N PHE A 191 -5.74 10.46 19.39
CA PHE A 191 -6.94 9.90 19.99
C PHE A 191 -8.04 10.97 20.11
N SER A 192 -7.98 12.04 19.31
CA SER A 192 -9.16 12.85 19.09
C SER A 192 -10.28 11.86 18.70
N ASN A 193 -11.39 11.95 19.40
CA ASN A 193 -12.56 11.09 19.19
C ASN A 193 -13.18 11.33 17.79
N GLU A 194 -12.35 11.30 16.77
CA GLU A 194 -12.69 11.59 15.38
C GLU A 194 -12.42 10.39 14.50
N ILE A 195 -13.30 10.18 13.54
CA ILE A 195 -13.16 9.19 12.47
C ILE A 195 -13.07 9.89 11.13
N PHE A 196 -12.37 9.29 10.19
CA PHE A 196 -12.29 9.77 8.80
C PHE A 196 -13.21 8.96 7.92
N VAL A 197 -14.17 9.63 7.28
CA VAL A 197 -15.14 9.03 6.37
C VAL A 197 -14.83 9.46 4.95
N PHE A 198 -14.73 8.48 4.05
CA PHE A 198 -14.43 8.72 2.64
C PHE A 198 -15.73 8.79 1.84
N THR A 199 -15.89 9.85 1.04
CA THR A 199 -16.97 9.94 0.07
C THR A 199 -16.67 9.07 -1.16
N PRO A 200 -17.68 8.68 -1.97
CA PRO A 200 -17.46 7.99 -3.25
C PRO A 200 -16.61 8.79 -4.24
N LYS A 201 -16.52 10.11 -4.07
CA LYS A 201 -15.67 11.00 -4.88
C LYS A 201 -14.22 11.06 -4.40
N GLY A 202 -13.90 10.38 -3.27
CA GLY A 202 -12.57 10.38 -2.70
C GLY A 202 -12.27 11.50 -1.70
N ASP A 203 -13.27 12.37 -1.39
CA ASP A 203 -13.09 13.38 -0.34
C ASP A 203 -13.05 12.74 1.04
N ILE A 204 -12.22 13.27 1.91
CA ILE A 204 -12.14 12.86 3.32
C ILE A 204 -12.94 13.86 4.16
N LYS A 205 -13.79 13.34 5.02
CA LYS A 205 -14.55 14.11 5.99
C LYS A 205 -14.26 13.60 7.40
N THR A 206 -13.93 14.54 8.29
CA THR A 206 -13.67 14.24 9.70
C THR A 206 -14.99 14.29 10.47
N MET A 207 -15.25 13.26 11.27
CA MET A 207 -16.45 13.15 12.08
C MET A 207 -16.12 12.69 13.50
N PRO A 208 -16.96 13.03 14.51
CA PRO A 208 -16.78 12.52 15.86
C PRO A 208 -16.87 10.97 15.89
N GLN A 209 -16.09 10.34 16.75
CA GLN A 209 -16.20 8.90 16.98
C GLN A 209 -17.60 8.54 17.46
N GLY A 210 -18.22 7.56 16.81
CA GLY A 210 -19.60 7.15 17.08
C GLY A 210 -20.64 7.92 16.29
N ALA A 211 -20.23 8.83 15.39
CA ALA A 211 -21.12 9.45 14.41
C ALA A 211 -21.79 8.39 13.54
N THR A 212 -23.03 8.66 13.19
CA THR A 212 -23.88 7.75 12.40
C THR A 212 -23.90 8.13 10.93
N ALA A 213 -24.43 7.24 10.10
CA ALA A 213 -24.67 7.53 8.69
C ALA A 213 -25.63 8.73 8.48
N LEU A 214 -26.53 8.96 9.42
CA LEU A 214 -27.43 10.13 9.42
C LEU A 214 -26.64 11.43 9.69
N ASP A 215 -25.74 11.41 10.70
CA ASP A 215 -24.88 12.55 11.01
C ASP A 215 -24.03 12.95 9.79
N PHE A 216 -23.51 11.94 9.07
CA PHE A 216 -22.78 12.17 7.83
C PHE A 216 -23.63 12.80 6.74
N ALA A 217 -24.88 12.37 6.57
CA ALA A 217 -25.81 12.96 5.61
C ALA A 217 -26.09 14.43 5.92
N PHE A 218 -26.31 14.79 7.19
CA PHE A 218 -26.48 16.19 7.61
C PHE A 218 -25.21 17.04 7.42
N MET A 219 -24.05 16.44 7.66
CA MET A 219 -22.77 17.14 7.43
C MET A 219 -22.53 17.45 5.96
N LEU A 220 -23.01 16.62 5.04
CA LEU A 220 -22.91 16.88 3.61
C LEU A 220 -23.89 17.97 3.16
N HIS A 221 -25.15 17.85 3.52
CA HIS A 221 -26.21 18.83 3.24
C HIS A 221 -27.45 18.57 4.09
N SER A 222 -28.07 19.63 4.62
CA SER A 222 -29.25 19.50 5.48
C SER A 222 -30.41 18.80 4.78
N ASP A 223 -30.68 19.08 3.50
CA ASP A 223 -31.74 18.44 2.74
C ASP A 223 -31.49 16.92 2.55
N LEU A 224 -30.21 16.53 2.40
CA LEU A 224 -29.83 15.13 2.32
C LEU A 224 -30.11 14.43 3.64
N GLY A 225 -29.78 15.05 4.77
CA GLY A 225 -30.06 14.53 6.10
C GLY A 225 -31.55 14.36 6.37
N LEU A 226 -32.39 15.29 5.88
CA LEU A 226 -33.86 15.27 6.05
C LEU A 226 -34.57 14.27 5.14
N THR A 227 -33.99 13.94 3.98
CA THR A 227 -34.66 13.13 2.95
C THR A 227 -34.09 11.73 2.80
N CYS A 228 -32.89 11.45 3.32
CA CYS A 228 -32.28 10.14 3.21
C CYS A 228 -33.08 9.07 3.98
N ILE A 229 -33.21 7.89 3.37
CA ILE A 229 -33.94 6.73 3.94
C ILE A 229 -32.99 5.57 4.27
N GLY A 230 -31.74 5.65 3.86
CA GLY A 230 -30.70 4.64 4.09
C GLY A 230 -29.34 5.12 3.58
N ALA A 231 -28.29 4.44 3.96
CA ALA A 231 -26.94 4.72 3.55
C ALA A 231 -26.23 3.47 3.02
N LYS A 232 -25.22 3.68 2.18
CA LYS A 232 -24.35 2.60 1.70
C LYS A 232 -22.93 2.84 2.25
N VAL A 233 -22.51 1.96 3.17
CA VAL A 233 -21.19 2.02 3.81
C VAL A 233 -20.40 0.78 3.40
N ASN A 234 -19.18 0.98 2.89
CA ASN A 234 -18.32 -0.11 2.39
C ASN A 234 -19.07 -1.07 1.44
N HIS A 235 -19.84 -0.49 0.51
CA HIS A 235 -20.68 -1.19 -0.49
C HIS A 235 -21.88 -1.98 0.08
N LYS A 236 -22.16 -1.91 1.39
CA LYS A 236 -23.33 -2.54 2.04
C LYS A 236 -24.36 -1.50 2.41
N LEU A 237 -25.64 -1.83 2.16
CA LEU A 237 -26.75 -0.99 2.62
C LEU A 237 -26.86 -1.13 4.14
N VAL A 238 -26.92 -0.01 4.82
CA VAL A 238 -27.02 0.07 6.29
C VAL A 238 -28.12 1.03 6.71
N PRO A 239 -28.71 0.86 7.90
CA PRO A 239 -29.66 1.82 8.46
C PRO A 239 -28.94 3.14 8.78
N LEU A 240 -29.71 4.23 8.86
CA LEU A 240 -29.19 5.57 9.15
C LEU A 240 -28.53 5.68 10.53
N SER A 241 -28.96 4.85 11.49
CA SER A 241 -28.37 4.74 12.83
C SER A 241 -27.06 3.96 12.89
N ASN A 242 -26.58 3.43 11.76
CA ASN A 242 -25.31 2.70 11.72
C ASN A 242 -24.17 3.64 12.06
N LYS A 243 -23.34 3.25 13.03
CA LYS A 243 -22.09 3.95 13.37
C LYS A 243 -21.07 3.75 12.27
N LEU A 244 -20.39 4.81 11.90
CA LEU A 244 -19.36 4.85 10.88
C LEU A 244 -17.99 4.43 11.43
#